data_9eb86308de92ca41422a2e33720356c5
#
_entry.id   9eb86308de92ca41422a2e33720356c5
#
_cell.length_a   1.000
_cell.length_b   1.000
_cell.length_c   1.000
_cell.angle_alpha   90.00
_cell.angle_beta   90.00
_cell.angle_gamma   90.00
#
_symmetry.space_group_name_H-M   'P 1'
#
loop_
_entity.id
_entity.type
_entity.pdbx_description
1 polymer ?
#
loop_
_entity_poly.entity_id
_entity_poly.type
_entity_poly.pdbx_seq_one_letter_code
_entity_poly.pdbx_strand_id
1 'polypeptide(L)'
;MLETIANMLIVSFFWLIFSLPIFTIVASSAALFHTVSKIIFGQGRGNGVFKDFFASYKLNLISGIKLSAIMVVAGLFVAEGLWTGYQIYKINIWGLLYMILGILITFVVITAFIHIPPVLSKFDAPVSSIIRMAVYFALKKPFRSIIFTLLIVLMYLFVTSFPLALMIVPALYTDLIRPYLEKDMDLFIKENGLEEKAEEIAEEEITEVVNESLSDLDERFAKDRKKGKK
;
A
#
# COMPACT_ATOMS: atom_id res chain seq x y z
N MET A 1 -17.42 3.47 19.29
CA MET A 1 -16.42 4.56 19.41
C MET A 1 -15.19 4.12 20.21
N LEU A 2 -15.32 3.67 21.46
CA LEU A 2 -14.20 3.15 22.26
C LEU A 2 -13.47 1.96 21.61
N GLU A 3 -14.21 1.03 21.03
CA GLU A 3 -13.67 -0.12 20.32
C GLU A 3 -12.83 0.29 19.10
N THR A 4 -13.29 1.28 18.33
CA THR A 4 -12.56 1.81 17.17
C THR A 4 -11.23 2.43 17.60
N ILE A 5 -11.22 3.22 18.69
CA ILE A 5 -10.00 3.82 19.24
C ILE A 5 -9.04 2.73 19.72
N ALA A 6 -9.55 1.72 20.45
CA ALA A 6 -8.73 0.60 20.90
C ALA A 6 -8.11 -0.16 19.72
N ASN A 7 -8.88 -0.42 18.67
CA ASN A 7 -8.39 -1.08 17.45
C ASN A 7 -7.33 -0.24 16.72
N MET A 8 -7.49 1.10 16.68
CA MET A 8 -6.48 2.01 16.12
C MET A 8 -5.17 2.01 16.92
N LEU A 9 -5.25 1.96 18.24
CA LEU A 9 -4.07 1.84 19.11
C LEU A 9 -3.34 0.51 18.86
N ILE A 10 -4.09 -0.60 18.81
CA ILE A 10 -3.52 -1.92 18.59
C ILE A 10 -2.84 -2.01 17.22
N VAL A 11 -3.48 -1.54 16.15
CA VAL A 11 -2.91 -1.62 14.81
C VAL A 11 -1.71 -0.71 14.64
N SER A 12 -1.70 0.48 15.26
CA SER A 12 -0.54 1.38 15.26
C SER A 12 0.64 0.75 16.02
N PHE A 13 0.38 0.07 17.12
CA PHE A 13 1.41 -0.65 17.88
C PHE A 13 2.04 -1.78 17.05
N PHE A 14 1.23 -2.58 16.34
CA PHE A 14 1.77 -3.58 15.42
C PHE A 14 2.55 -2.94 14.29
N TRP A 15 2.03 -1.88 13.68
CA TRP A 15 2.76 -1.14 12.65
C TRP A 15 4.14 -0.71 13.15
N LEU A 16 4.22 -0.19 14.37
CA LEU A 16 5.47 0.27 14.98
C LEU A 16 6.47 -0.87 15.13
N ILE A 17 6.06 -2.01 15.68
CA ILE A 17 6.91 -3.18 15.84
C ILE A 17 7.41 -3.72 14.49
N PHE A 18 6.50 -3.88 13.53
CA PHE A 18 6.83 -4.46 12.23
C PHE A 18 7.49 -3.46 11.27
N SER A 19 7.56 -2.17 11.62
CA SER A 19 8.31 -1.14 10.89
C SER A 19 9.71 -0.94 11.44
N LEU A 20 10.08 -1.48 12.60
CA LEU A 20 11.42 -1.36 13.17
C LEU A 20 12.53 -1.76 12.18
N PRO A 21 12.41 -2.87 11.43
CA PRO A 21 13.31 -3.10 10.32
C PRO A 21 12.92 -2.18 9.15
N ILE A 22 13.80 -1.26 8.76
CA ILE A 22 13.54 -0.26 7.69
C ILE A 22 13.06 -0.92 6.38
N PHE A 23 13.53 -2.13 6.09
CA PHE A 23 13.16 -2.85 4.87
C PHE A 23 11.73 -3.45 4.90
N THR A 24 11.04 -3.42 6.03
CA THR A 24 9.65 -3.91 6.15
C THR A 24 8.62 -2.78 6.28
N ILE A 25 9.07 -1.51 6.28
CA ILE A 25 8.21 -0.35 6.50
C ILE A 25 7.05 -0.23 5.49
N VAL A 26 7.28 -0.59 4.22
CA VAL A 26 6.23 -0.57 3.19
C VAL A 26 5.22 -1.69 3.41
N ALA A 27 5.68 -2.91 3.74
CA ALA A 27 4.79 -4.03 4.03
C ALA A 27 3.91 -3.76 5.26
N SER A 28 4.50 -3.22 6.34
CA SER A 28 3.77 -2.87 7.56
C SER A 28 2.79 -1.71 7.33
N SER A 29 3.16 -0.73 6.49
CA SER A 29 2.28 0.39 6.13
C SER A 29 1.12 -0.06 5.22
N ALA A 30 1.34 -1.01 4.30
CA ALA A 30 0.28 -1.63 3.52
C ALA A 30 -0.69 -2.43 4.41
N ALA A 31 -0.16 -3.20 5.37
CA ALA A 31 -0.96 -3.92 6.35
C ALA A 31 -1.76 -2.97 7.25
N LEU A 32 -1.17 -1.86 7.69
CA LEU A 32 -1.86 -0.80 8.43
C LEU A 32 -3.03 -0.24 7.62
N PHE A 33 -2.79 0.15 6.36
CA PHE A 33 -3.82 0.69 5.49
C PHE A 33 -4.97 -0.30 5.29
N HIS A 34 -4.66 -1.56 4.98
CA HIS A 34 -5.65 -2.63 4.82
C HIS A 34 -6.50 -2.82 6.08
N THR A 35 -5.85 -2.89 7.25
CA THR A 35 -6.53 -3.16 8.52
C THR A 35 -7.40 -1.98 8.95
N VAL A 36 -6.93 -0.75 8.78
CA VAL A 36 -7.73 0.46 9.07
C VAL A 36 -8.94 0.53 8.14
N SER A 37 -8.77 0.27 6.84
CA SER A 37 -9.87 0.23 5.87
C SER A 37 -10.94 -0.79 6.27
N LYS A 38 -10.54 -1.97 6.72
CA LYS A 38 -11.43 -3.07 7.08
C LYS A 38 -12.18 -2.83 8.40
N ILE A 39 -11.53 -2.22 9.38
CA ILE A 39 -12.09 -1.96 10.70
C ILE A 39 -13.15 -0.84 10.65
N ILE A 40 -12.85 0.26 9.97
CA ILE A 40 -13.66 1.47 10.06
C ILE A 40 -14.81 1.45 9.07
N PHE A 41 -14.61 0.90 7.89
CA PHE A 41 -15.59 0.95 6.80
C PHE A 41 -16.00 -0.43 6.25
N GLY A 42 -15.34 -1.49 6.71
CA GLY A 42 -15.71 -2.84 6.33
C GLY A 42 -17.03 -3.23 6.97
N GLN A 43 -18.05 -3.48 6.17
CA GLN A 43 -19.31 -4.13 6.61
C GLN A 43 -19.06 -5.59 7.01
N GLY A 44 -17.84 -6.09 6.87
CA GLY A 44 -17.43 -7.43 7.27
C GLY A 44 -16.93 -7.45 8.71
N ARG A 45 -17.42 -8.41 9.52
CA ARG A 45 -16.80 -8.77 10.78
C ARG A 45 -15.38 -9.24 10.47
N GLY A 46 -14.36 -8.37 10.71
CA GLY A 46 -12.96 -8.76 10.59
C GLY A 46 -12.65 -9.97 11.47
N ASN A 47 -11.69 -10.77 11.06
CA ASN A 47 -11.22 -11.92 11.87
C ASN A 47 -10.44 -11.47 13.12
N GLY A 48 -10.45 -10.18 13.42
CA GLY A 48 -9.71 -9.50 14.48
C GLY A 48 -8.50 -8.75 13.95
N VAL A 49 -8.22 -7.59 14.57
CA VAL A 49 -7.16 -6.65 14.15
C VAL A 49 -5.82 -7.33 13.92
N PHE A 50 -5.43 -8.24 14.82
CA PHE A 50 -4.16 -8.97 14.72
C PHE A 50 -4.12 -9.88 13.48
N LYS A 51 -5.17 -10.68 13.26
CA LYS A 51 -5.22 -11.62 12.13
C LYS A 51 -5.24 -10.87 10.80
N ASP A 52 -6.02 -9.80 10.70
CA ASP A 52 -6.13 -9.00 9.48
C ASP A 52 -4.83 -8.27 9.16
N PHE A 53 -4.18 -7.68 10.18
CA PHE A 53 -2.87 -7.04 10.02
C PHE A 53 -1.81 -8.04 9.57
N PHE A 54 -1.68 -9.15 10.30
CA PHE A 54 -0.64 -10.14 10.03
C PHE A 54 -0.83 -10.87 8.70
N ALA A 55 -2.06 -11.16 8.30
CA ALA A 55 -2.37 -11.74 7.00
C ALA A 55 -1.95 -10.79 5.87
N SER A 56 -2.34 -9.51 5.95
CA SER A 56 -1.94 -8.50 4.96
C SER A 56 -0.43 -8.24 4.95
N TYR A 57 0.20 -8.17 6.13
CA TYR A 57 1.65 -8.03 6.26
C TYR A 57 2.40 -9.17 5.56
N LYS A 58 2.01 -10.42 5.83
CA LYS A 58 2.64 -11.62 5.25
C LYS A 58 2.45 -11.66 3.73
N LEU A 59 1.26 -11.33 3.24
CA LEU A 59 0.94 -11.27 1.81
C LEU A 59 1.84 -10.27 1.09
N ASN A 60 2.03 -9.10 1.67
CA ASN A 60 2.76 -7.99 1.05
C ASN A 60 4.26 -7.96 1.41
N LEU A 61 4.78 -8.92 2.17
CA LEU A 61 6.13 -8.88 2.74
C LEU A 61 7.21 -8.81 1.65
N ILE A 62 7.17 -9.69 0.67
CA ILE A 62 8.22 -9.79 -0.36
C ILE A 62 8.20 -8.54 -1.26
N SER A 63 7.05 -8.14 -1.73
CA SER A 63 6.89 -6.92 -2.54
C SER A 63 7.21 -5.67 -1.73
N GLY A 64 6.81 -5.63 -0.47
CA GLY A 64 7.10 -4.55 0.46
C GLY A 64 8.60 -4.38 0.75
N ILE A 65 9.35 -5.47 0.92
CA ILE A 65 10.81 -5.41 1.10
C ILE A 65 11.48 -4.84 -0.15
N LYS A 66 11.10 -5.30 -1.35
CA LYS A 66 11.64 -4.77 -2.62
C LYS A 66 11.35 -3.27 -2.76
N LEU A 67 10.12 -2.87 -2.48
CA LEU A 67 9.70 -1.46 -2.51
C LEU A 67 10.44 -0.63 -1.47
N SER A 68 10.60 -1.11 -0.23
CA SER A 68 11.38 -0.42 0.80
C SER A 68 12.82 -0.21 0.40
N ALA A 69 13.47 -1.21 -0.22
CA ALA A 69 14.83 -1.08 -0.74
C ALA A 69 14.92 0.01 -1.83
N ILE A 70 13.97 0.02 -2.77
CA ILE A 70 13.90 1.06 -3.81
C ILE A 70 13.69 2.44 -3.19
N MET A 71 12.83 2.55 -2.17
CA MET A 71 12.60 3.80 -1.45
C MET A 71 13.86 4.31 -0.75
N VAL A 72 14.61 3.44 -0.08
CA VAL A 72 15.88 3.82 0.57
C VAL A 72 16.87 4.33 -0.47
N VAL A 73 17.05 3.61 -1.57
CA VAL A 73 17.94 4.02 -2.65
C VAL A 73 17.50 5.37 -3.25
N ALA A 74 16.22 5.53 -3.56
CA ALA A 74 15.68 6.79 -4.07
C ALA A 74 15.87 7.95 -3.08
N GLY A 75 15.65 7.70 -1.79
CA GLY A 75 15.88 8.68 -0.72
C GLY A 75 17.35 9.12 -0.62
N LEU A 76 18.28 8.17 -0.73
CA LEU A 76 19.71 8.48 -0.75
C LEU A 76 20.10 9.32 -1.97
N PHE A 77 19.58 8.98 -3.16
CA PHE A 77 19.80 9.76 -4.38
C PHE A 77 19.28 11.20 -4.24
N VAL A 78 18.10 11.36 -3.68
CA VAL A 78 17.51 12.68 -3.43
C VAL A 78 18.35 13.47 -2.43
N ALA A 79 18.78 12.85 -1.32
CA ALA A 79 19.60 13.51 -0.31
C ALA A 79 20.94 13.96 -0.87
N GLU A 80 21.62 13.09 -1.64
CA GLU A 80 22.88 13.42 -2.31
C GLU A 80 22.71 14.53 -3.34
N GLY A 81 21.63 14.46 -4.15
CA GLY A 81 21.31 15.48 -5.13
C GLY A 81 21.09 16.86 -4.50
N LEU A 82 20.35 16.94 -3.39
CA LEU A 82 20.13 18.21 -2.67
C LEU A 82 21.42 18.73 -2.03
N TRP A 83 22.22 17.83 -1.46
CA TRP A 83 23.51 18.20 -0.89
C TRP A 83 24.46 18.77 -1.94
N THR A 84 24.59 18.09 -3.06
CA THR A 84 25.42 18.53 -4.20
C THR A 84 24.91 19.87 -4.75
N GLY A 85 23.60 20.04 -4.92
CA GLY A 85 22.99 21.30 -5.36
C GLY A 85 23.33 22.46 -4.41
N TYR A 86 23.28 22.22 -3.10
CA TYR A 86 23.65 23.21 -2.10
C TYR A 86 25.14 23.60 -2.19
N GLN A 87 26.04 22.68 -2.42
CA GLN A 87 27.46 22.97 -2.58
C GLN A 87 27.74 23.77 -3.86
N ILE A 88 27.10 23.42 -4.99
CA ILE A 88 27.21 24.15 -6.26
C ILE A 88 26.65 25.57 -6.10
N TYR A 89 25.55 25.75 -5.40
CA TYR A 89 24.93 27.05 -5.13
C TYR A 89 25.87 27.99 -4.40
N LYS A 90 26.71 27.50 -3.49
CA LYS A 90 27.73 28.32 -2.79
C LYS A 90 28.81 28.89 -3.74
N ILE A 91 29.00 28.24 -4.89
CA ILE A 91 30.04 28.58 -5.85
C ILE A 91 29.46 29.36 -7.02
N ASN A 92 28.27 28.98 -7.49
CA ASN A 92 27.67 29.52 -8.71
C ASN A 92 26.14 29.56 -8.62
N ILE A 93 25.54 30.59 -9.24
CA ILE A 93 24.08 30.77 -9.31
C ILE A 93 23.36 29.59 -10.00
N TRP A 94 24.00 28.85 -10.89
CA TRP A 94 23.46 27.65 -11.53
C TRP A 94 23.10 26.55 -10.54
N GLY A 95 23.73 26.55 -9.37
CA GLY A 95 23.33 25.67 -8.26
C GLY A 95 21.91 25.90 -7.77
N LEU A 96 21.36 27.11 -7.92
CA LEU A 96 19.96 27.40 -7.60
C LEU A 96 19.01 26.62 -8.52
N LEU A 97 19.29 26.58 -9.83
CA LEU A 97 18.48 25.81 -10.78
C LEU A 97 18.54 24.31 -10.45
N TYR A 98 19.73 23.80 -10.12
CA TYR A 98 19.90 22.40 -9.71
C TYR A 98 19.11 22.07 -8.43
N MET A 99 19.13 22.96 -7.43
CA MET A 99 18.34 22.80 -6.20
C MET A 99 16.83 22.80 -6.46
N ILE A 100 16.33 23.71 -7.32
CA ILE A 100 14.92 23.75 -7.69
C ILE A 100 14.48 22.41 -8.32
N LEU A 101 15.26 21.89 -9.27
CA LEU A 101 15.00 20.57 -9.87
C LEU A 101 15.07 19.45 -8.83
N GLY A 102 16.06 19.49 -7.93
CA GLY A 102 16.19 18.55 -6.83
C GLY A 102 14.98 18.56 -5.90
N ILE A 103 14.45 19.74 -5.55
CA ILE A 103 13.23 19.88 -4.72
C ILE A 103 12.01 19.31 -5.45
N LEU A 104 11.84 19.54 -6.75
CA LEU A 104 10.75 18.98 -7.54
C LEU A 104 10.81 17.44 -7.57
N ILE A 105 11.99 16.86 -7.79
CA ILE A 105 12.19 15.41 -7.75
C ILE A 105 11.88 14.87 -6.36
N THR A 106 12.38 15.53 -5.32
CA THR A 106 12.09 15.19 -3.92
C THR A 106 10.60 15.12 -3.65
N PHE A 107 9.86 16.13 -4.12
CA PHE A 107 8.40 16.17 -3.98
C PHE A 107 7.74 14.97 -4.63
N VAL A 108 8.11 14.62 -5.87
CA VAL A 108 7.55 13.45 -6.57
C VAL A 108 7.89 12.16 -5.82
N VAL A 109 9.11 12.01 -5.34
CA VAL A 109 9.54 10.82 -4.59
C VAL A 109 8.77 10.69 -3.27
N ILE A 110 8.67 11.76 -2.49
CA ILE A 110 7.94 11.74 -1.20
C ILE A 110 6.46 11.41 -1.45
N THR A 111 5.82 12.05 -2.42
CA THR A 111 4.40 11.81 -2.70
C THR A 111 4.15 10.41 -3.24
N ALA A 112 5.05 9.86 -4.06
CA ALA A 112 4.97 8.46 -4.49
C ALA A 112 5.05 7.50 -3.29
N PHE A 113 5.91 7.78 -2.31
CA PHE A 113 6.03 6.99 -1.08
C PHE A 113 4.74 6.94 -0.25
N ILE A 114 3.99 8.03 -0.23
CA ILE A 114 2.68 8.09 0.45
C ILE A 114 1.66 7.17 -0.25
N HIS A 115 1.73 7.05 -1.58
CA HIS A 115 0.77 6.28 -2.38
C HIS A 115 1.13 4.80 -2.51
N ILE A 116 2.41 4.40 -2.33
CA ILE A 116 2.87 3.01 -2.46
C ILE A 116 2.14 2.05 -1.51
N PRO A 117 2.06 2.28 -0.18
CA PRO A 117 1.40 1.34 0.72
C PRO A 117 -0.09 1.10 0.42
N PRO A 118 -0.92 2.14 0.16
CA PRO A 118 -2.31 1.96 -0.24
C PRO A 118 -2.47 1.16 -1.54
N VAL A 119 -1.65 1.47 -2.55
CA VAL A 119 -1.67 0.75 -3.83
C VAL A 119 -1.26 -0.70 -3.64
N LEU A 120 -0.19 -0.97 -2.87
CA LEU A 120 0.26 -2.32 -2.57
C LEU A 120 -0.79 -3.12 -1.79
N SER A 121 -1.58 -2.47 -0.93
CA SER A 121 -2.62 -3.14 -0.13
C SER A 121 -3.86 -3.53 -0.94
N LYS A 122 -4.10 -2.88 -2.07
CA LYS A 122 -5.31 -3.03 -2.88
C LYS A 122 -5.07 -3.79 -4.19
N PHE A 123 -3.89 -3.67 -4.79
CA PHE A 123 -3.57 -4.26 -6.09
C PHE A 123 -2.52 -5.37 -5.93
N ASP A 124 -2.87 -6.57 -6.39
CA ASP A 124 -1.91 -7.65 -6.54
C ASP A 124 -1.21 -7.51 -7.90
N ALA A 125 -0.10 -6.79 -7.90
CA ALA A 125 0.61 -6.43 -9.12
C ALA A 125 2.14 -6.46 -8.90
N PRO A 126 2.93 -6.63 -9.98
CA PRO A 126 4.38 -6.60 -9.89
C PRO A 126 4.85 -5.22 -9.40
N VAL A 127 6.00 -5.21 -8.70
CA VAL A 127 6.59 -4.01 -8.06
C VAL A 127 6.68 -2.82 -9.02
N SER A 128 7.03 -3.05 -10.30
CA SER A 128 7.11 -2.00 -11.31
C SER A 128 5.76 -1.34 -11.59
N SER A 129 4.67 -2.11 -11.59
CA SER A 129 3.31 -1.59 -11.77
C SER A 129 2.83 -0.82 -10.55
N ILE A 130 3.15 -1.31 -9.33
CA ILE A 130 2.85 -0.59 -8.07
C ILE A 130 3.52 0.80 -8.08
N ILE A 131 4.79 0.89 -8.46
CA ILE A 131 5.50 2.18 -8.55
C ILE A 131 4.85 3.10 -9.59
N ARG A 132 4.53 2.59 -10.79
CA ARG A 132 3.88 3.39 -11.83
C ARG A 132 2.52 3.92 -11.36
N MET A 133 1.70 3.08 -10.75
CA MET A 133 0.41 3.49 -10.20
C MET A 133 0.57 4.51 -9.08
N ALA A 134 1.53 4.31 -8.15
CA ALA A 134 1.79 5.27 -7.07
C ALA A 134 2.21 6.64 -7.60
N VAL A 135 3.11 6.68 -8.59
CA VAL A 135 3.52 7.94 -9.26
C VAL A 135 2.34 8.56 -10.02
N TYR A 136 1.55 7.76 -10.72
CA TYR A 136 0.34 8.25 -11.41
C TYR A 136 -0.63 8.92 -10.44
N PHE A 137 -0.96 8.28 -9.30
CA PHE A 137 -1.85 8.87 -8.28
C PHE A 137 -1.27 10.12 -7.65
N ALA A 138 0.04 10.13 -7.40
CA ALA A 138 0.75 11.29 -6.85
C ALA A 138 0.65 12.51 -7.79
N LEU A 139 0.76 12.30 -9.10
CA LEU A 139 0.76 13.37 -10.11
C LEU A 139 -0.63 13.73 -10.62
N LYS A 140 -1.60 12.80 -10.61
CA LYS A 140 -2.99 13.07 -11.06
C LYS A 140 -3.66 14.17 -10.24
N LYS A 141 -3.34 14.27 -8.92
CA LYS A 141 -3.92 15.26 -8.00
C LYS A 141 -2.85 15.88 -7.09
N PRO A 142 -1.96 16.73 -7.64
CA PRO A 142 -0.78 17.23 -6.91
C PRO A 142 -1.14 18.02 -5.65
N PHE A 143 -2.21 18.83 -5.67
CA PHE A 143 -2.66 19.57 -4.48
C PHE A 143 -3.02 18.65 -3.31
N ARG A 144 -3.63 17.51 -3.59
CA ARG A 144 -3.98 16.52 -2.57
C ARG A 144 -2.73 15.86 -2.01
N SER A 145 -1.78 15.54 -2.87
CA SER A 145 -0.48 15.00 -2.47
C SER A 145 0.30 15.98 -1.58
N ILE A 146 0.22 17.28 -1.85
CA ILE A 146 0.77 18.34 -0.98
C ILE A 146 0.09 18.30 0.40
N ILE A 147 -1.24 18.23 0.45
CA ILE A 147 -1.99 18.16 1.71
C ILE A 147 -1.59 16.91 2.51
N PHE A 148 -1.45 15.75 1.89
CA PHE A 148 -1.03 14.53 2.57
C PHE A 148 0.39 14.64 3.13
N THR A 149 1.30 15.25 2.36
CA THR A 149 2.67 15.50 2.82
C THR A 149 2.69 16.48 4.00
N LEU A 150 1.91 17.57 3.92
CA LEU A 150 1.78 18.54 5.00
C LEU A 150 1.22 17.89 6.27
N LEU A 151 0.23 17.00 6.12
CA LEU A 151 -0.36 16.26 7.23
C LEU A 151 0.68 15.33 7.91
N ILE A 152 1.57 14.68 7.16
CA ILE A 152 2.69 13.92 7.74
C ILE A 152 3.61 14.82 8.54
N VAL A 153 3.98 15.97 8.01
CA VAL A 153 4.85 16.93 8.71
C VAL A 153 4.17 17.41 10.01
N LEU A 154 2.88 17.73 9.95
CA LEU A 154 2.12 18.14 11.14
C LEU A 154 2.08 17.02 12.19
N MET A 155 1.83 15.79 11.76
CA MET A 155 1.80 14.63 12.66
C MET A 155 3.18 14.31 13.24
N TYR A 156 4.25 14.49 12.47
CA TYR A 156 5.61 14.37 12.97
C TYR A 156 5.91 15.40 14.07
N LEU A 157 5.55 16.67 13.87
CA LEU A 157 5.70 17.73 14.88
C LEU A 157 4.87 17.43 16.14
N PHE A 158 3.68 16.86 15.96
CA PHE A 158 2.83 16.46 17.09
C PHE A 158 3.46 15.32 17.90
N VAL A 159 4.02 14.29 17.23
CA VAL A 159 4.70 13.17 17.89
C VAL A 159 5.98 13.63 18.61
N THR A 160 6.74 14.55 18.05
CA THR A 160 7.94 15.09 18.73
C THR A 160 7.59 15.85 20.00
N SER A 161 6.42 16.49 20.07
CA SER A 161 5.92 17.16 21.28
C SER A 161 5.30 16.18 22.28
N PHE A 162 4.65 15.12 21.78
CA PHE A 162 3.94 14.11 22.57
C PHE A 162 4.30 12.70 22.07
N PRO A 163 5.41 12.09 22.53
CA PRO A 163 5.89 10.80 22.02
C PRO A 163 4.88 9.65 22.13
N LEU A 164 4.00 9.66 23.14
CA LEU A 164 2.93 8.67 23.29
C LEU A 164 1.90 8.72 22.13
N ALA A 165 1.79 9.87 21.45
CA ALA A 165 0.92 10.00 20.29
C ALA A 165 1.33 9.07 19.13
N LEU A 166 2.58 8.60 19.08
CA LEU A 166 3.05 7.63 18.11
C LEU A 166 2.22 6.34 18.10
N MET A 167 1.60 5.99 19.22
CA MET A 167 0.74 4.81 19.33
C MET A 167 -0.61 4.95 18.62
N ILE A 168 -1.04 6.14 18.23
CA ILE A 168 -2.32 6.36 17.54
C ILE A 168 -2.16 7.08 16.19
N VAL A 169 -1.14 7.91 16.05
CA VAL A 169 -0.93 8.77 14.89
C VAL A 169 -0.85 8.00 13.57
N PRO A 170 -0.18 6.84 13.44
CA PRO A 170 -0.14 6.10 12.19
C PRO A 170 -1.53 5.67 11.70
N ALA A 171 -2.36 5.13 12.59
CA ALA A 171 -3.73 4.74 12.23
C ALA A 171 -4.61 5.95 11.93
N LEU A 172 -4.50 7.03 12.71
CA LEU A 172 -5.22 8.27 12.49
C LEU A 172 -4.85 8.92 11.15
N TYR A 173 -3.57 8.99 10.83
CA TYR A 173 -3.10 9.46 9.53
C TYR A 173 -3.71 8.65 8.38
N THR A 174 -3.63 7.33 8.49
CA THR A 174 -4.18 6.41 7.50
C THR A 174 -5.68 6.60 7.32
N ASP A 175 -6.43 6.76 8.40
CA ASP A 175 -7.87 7.00 8.36
C ASP A 175 -8.23 8.32 7.66
N LEU A 176 -7.48 9.38 7.93
CA LEU A 176 -7.71 10.69 7.31
C LEU A 176 -7.48 10.69 5.79
N ILE A 177 -6.46 9.98 5.30
CA ILE A 177 -6.13 9.97 3.87
C ILE A 177 -6.90 8.91 3.09
N ARG A 178 -7.32 7.83 3.76
CA ARG A 178 -7.94 6.65 3.17
C ARG A 178 -9.14 6.96 2.25
N PRO A 179 -10.18 7.71 2.65
CA PRO A 179 -11.38 7.90 1.83
C PRO A 179 -11.06 8.57 0.49
N TYR A 180 -10.02 9.39 0.47
CA TYR A 180 -9.57 10.06 -0.74
C TYR A 180 -8.80 9.12 -1.67
N LEU A 181 -7.95 8.27 -1.10
CA LEU A 181 -7.15 7.30 -1.85
C LEU A 181 -8.02 6.16 -2.39
N GLU A 182 -8.92 5.62 -1.59
CA GLU A 182 -9.87 4.59 -2.03
C GLU A 182 -10.71 5.09 -3.20
N LYS A 183 -11.27 6.31 -3.10
CA LYS A 183 -12.04 6.91 -4.19
C LYS A 183 -11.22 7.05 -5.47
N ASP A 184 -9.94 7.44 -5.36
CA ASP A 184 -9.08 7.60 -6.53
C ASP A 184 -8.71 6.24 -7.16
N MET A 185 -8.51 5.22 -6.34
CA MET A 185 -8.25 3.85 -6.79
C MET A 185 -9.50 3.23 -7.44
N ASP A 186 -10.69 3.43 -6.87
CA ASP A 186 -11.96 2.94 -7.44
C ASP A 186 -12.26 3.59 -8.81
N LEU A 187 -12.01 4.90 -8.93
CA LEU A 187 -12.13 5.59 -10.21
C LEU A 187 -11.14 5.04 -11.24
N PHE A 188 -9.92 4.73 -10.82
CA PHE A 188 -8.90 4.14 -11.70
C PHE A 188 -9.32 2.75 -12.17
N ILE A 189 -9.86 1.91 -11.29
CA ILE A 189 -10.36 0.57 -11.61
C ILE A 189 -11.47 0.68 -12.66
N LYS A 190 -12.45 1.59 -12.48
CA LYS A 190 -13.53 1.85 -13.43
C LYS A 190 -13.04 2.39 -14.79
N GLU A 191 -12.16 3.40 -14.75
CA GLU A 191 -11.61 4.02 -15.97
C GLU A 191 -10.82 3.03 -16.86
N ASN A 192 -10.26 1.99 -16.25
CA ASN A 192 -9.44 0.99 -16.97
C ASN A 192 -10.17 -0.35 -17.22
N GLY A 193 -11.44 -0.45 -16.87
CA GLY A 193 -12.23 -1.69 -17.05
C GLY A 193 -11.66 -2.89 -16.28
N LEU A 194 -11.00 -2.65 -15.15
CA LEU A 194 -10.38 -3.71 -14.37
C LEU A 194 -11.41 -4.53 -13.59
N GLU A 195 -12.60 -3.99 -13.34
CA GLU A 195 -13.72 -4.73 -12.74
C GLU A 195 -14.23 -5.80 -13.71
N GLU A 196 -14.50 -5.44 -14.96
CA GLU A 196 -14.95 -6.36 -16.02
C GLU A 196 -13.94 -7.51 -16.24
N LYS A 197 -12.64 -7.15 -16.32
CA LYS A 197 -11.58 -8.15 -16.47
C LYS A 197 -11.43 -9.06 -15.25
N ALA A 198 -11.64 -8.54 -14.05
CA ALA A 198 -11.59 -9.34 -12.83
C ALA A 198 -12.76 -10.31 -12.73
N GLU A 199 -13.95 -9.89 -13.16
CA GLU A 199 -15.14 -10.75 -13.26
C GLU A 199 -14.95 -11.82 -14.32
N GLU A 200 -14.44 -11.47 -15.51
CA GLU A 200 -14.15 -12.40 -16.61
C GLU A 200 -13.15 -13.49 -16.19
N ILE A 201 -12.04 -13.10 -15.52
CA ILE A 201 -11.04 -14.05 -15.00
C ILE A 201 -11.66 -14.95 -13.92
N ALA A 202 -12.47 -14.39 -13.01
CA ALA A 202 -13.12 -15.17 -11.96
C ALA A 202 -14.14 -16.18 -12.53
N GLU A 203 -14.87 -15.82 -13.59
CA GLU A 203 -15.77 -16.74 -14.29
C GLU A 203 -15.00 -17.84 -15.04
N GLU A 204 -13.85 -17.51 -15.65
CA GLU A 204 -12.98 -18.51 -16.30
C GLU A 204 -12.41 -19.50 -15.27
N GLU A 205 -11.86 -19.02 -14.13
CA GLU A 205 -11.34 -19.87 -13.07
C GLU A 205 -12.41 -20.79 -12.47
N ILE A 206 -13.63 -20.27 -12.22
CA ILE A 206 -14.75 -21.06 -11.72
C ILE A 206 -15.12 -22.13 -12.75
N THR A 207 -15.17 -21.78 -14.02
CA THR A 207 -15.50 -22.71 -15.11
C THR A 207 -14.46 -23.83 -15.23
N GLU A 208 -13.19 -23.49 -15.07
CA GLU A 208 -12.08 -24.44 -15.11
C GLU A 208 -12.13 -25.43 -13.95
N VAL A 209 -12.33 -24.94 -12.72
CA VAL A 209 -12.49 -25.76 -11.51
C VAL A 209 -13.72 -26.66 -11.59
N VAL A 210 -14.84 -26.16 -12.12
CA VAL A 210 -16.06 -26.95 -12.31
C VAL A 210 -15.83 -28.05 -13.32
N ASN A 211 -15.18 -27.77 -14.45
CA ASN A 211 -14.88 -28.75 -15.49
C ASN A 211 -13.90 -29.83 -14.98
N GLU A 212 -12.89 -29.45 -14.21
CA GLU A 212 -11.96 -30.40 -13.58
C GLU A 212 -12.67 -31.32 -12.59
N SER A 213 -13.55 -30.76 -11.75
CA SER A 213 -14.33 -31.54 -10.79
C SER A 213 -15.32 -32.49 -11.47
N LEU A 214 -15.92 -32.09 -12.59
CA LEU A 214 -16.82 -32.94 -13.38
C LEU A 214 -16.06 -34.07 -14.05
N SER A 215 -14.88 -33.80 -14.59
CA SER A 215 -14.02 -34.84 -15.21
C SER A 215 -13.58 -35.90 -14.20
N ASP A 216 -13.23 -35.48 -12.97
CA ASP A 216 -12.88 -36.37 -11.86
C ASP A 216 -14.06 -37.25 -11.43
N LEU A 217 -15.27 -36.69 -11.41
CA LEU A 217 -16.49 -37.46 -11.12
C LEU A 217 -16.78 -38.48 -12.21
N ASP A 218 -16.67 -38.11 -13.46
CA ASP A 218 -16.88 -39.03 -14.59
C ASP A 218 -15.87 -40.18 -14.59
N GLU A 219 -14.60 -39.94 -14.26
CA GLU A 219 -13.61 -41.00 -14.07
C GLU A 219 -13.95 -41.95 -12.92
N ARG A 220 -14.44 -41.44 -11.80
CA ARG A 220 -14.88 -42.24 -10.64
C ARG A 220 -16.07 -43.11 -11.02
N PHE A 221 -17.09 -42.57 -11.66
CA PHE A 221 -18.24 -43.34 -12.16
C PHE A 221 -17.87 -44.38 -13.19
N ALA A 222 -16.90 -44.10 -14.07
CA ALA A 222 -16.42 -45.03 -15.03
C ALA A 222 -15.66 -46.21 -14.37
N LYS A 223 -14.89 -45.96 -13.31
CA LYS A 223 -14.21 -47.01 -12.51
C LYS A 223 -15.18 -47.88 -11.73
N ASP A 224 -16.25 -47.29 -11.16
CA ASP A 224 -17.26 -48.05 -10.40
C ASP A 224 -18.11 -48.95 -11.32
N ARG A 225 -18.45 -48.48 -12.53
CA ARG A 225 -19.15 -49.33 -13.55
C ARG A 225 -18.31 -50.53 -13.98
N LYS A 226 -16.97 -50.42 -14.01
CA LYS A 226 -16.08 -51.55 -14.34
C LYS A 226 -15.94 -52.55 -13.18
N LYS A 227 -16.06 -52.11 -11.93
CA LYS A 227 -16.03 -52.99 -10.73
C LYS A 227 -17.33 -53.78 -10.52
N GLY A 228 -18.48 -53.20 -10.90
CA GLY A 228 -19.79 -53.88 -10.74
C GLY A 228 -20.12 -54.92 -11.82
N LYS A 229 -19.21 -55.13 -12.80
CA LYS A 229 -19.36 -56.16 -13.87
C LYS A 229 -18.50 -57.42 -13.66
N LYS A 230 -17.85 -57.53 -12.52
CA LYS A 230 -17.15 -58.74 -12.07
C LYS A 230 -17.92 -59.39 -10.93
#